data_d5080264f990fa918d9d377acf6fcafb
#
_entry.id   d5080264f990fa918d9d377acf6fcafb
#
_cell.length_a   1.000
_cell.length_b   1.000
_cell.length_c   1.000
_cell.angle_alpha   90.00
_cell.angle_beta   90.00
_cell.angle_gamma   90.00
#
_symmetry.space_group_name_H-M   'P 1'
#
loop_
_entity.id
_entity.type
_entity.pdbx_description
1 polymer ?
#
loop_
_entity_poly.entity_id
_entity_poly.type
_entity_poly.pdbx_seq_one_letter_code
_entity_poly.pdbx_strand_id
1 'polypeptide(L)'
;TNDEDFLPQGKLHWTAERYRHKLEQLARAITWAGHGPPAVIGLAEVENAAVVKDLAHTEPLGKADYALVHFESPDERGIDVALLVRKDLATVLDQQPLAVDLGRDRTRDVLYALLRLADGTHLHVLMNHWPSRGEGEKISAPKRMAAAHVVRRKVDELLRNDAHAKILIMGDFNDSPADASIRNGLQAACDARADASLVDLMCMDQPAGSGSYQYGGEWDYLDQMIISKGLFEGPGITVGKASAFHDPRLLFNHPKYGPSPDKTYSGGHYKGGFSDHLPIVAMFQLR
;
A
#
# COMPACT_ATOMS: atom_id res chain seq x y z
N THR A 1 -11.38 4.34 -17.67
CA THR A 1 -10.01 4.84 -17.55
C THR A 1 -9.66 5.72 -18.72
N ASN A 2 -8.74 6.66 -18.49
CA ASN A 2 -8.16 7.49 -19.56
C ASN A 2 -6.85 6.90 -20.09
N ASP A 3 -6.54 5.65 -19.75
CA ASP A 3 -5.30 4.98 -20.13
C ASP A 3 -5.55 4.03 -21.33
N GLU A 4 -5.62 4.60 -22.54
CA GLU A 4 -5.85 3.87 -23.78
C GLU A 4 -4.74 2.86 -24.10
N ASP A 5 -3.54 3.01 -23.53
CA ASP A 5 -2.44 2.07 -23.69
C ASP A 5 -2.79 0.67 -23.15
N PHE A 6 -3.60 0.60 -22.10
CA PHE A 6 -4.08 -0.64 -21.48
C PHE A 6 -5.40 -1.19 -22.05
N LEU A 7 -5.70 -0.89 -23.30
CA LEU A 7 -6.79 -1.55 -24.04
C LEU A 7 -6.26 -2.76 -24.83
N PRO A 8 -7.14 -3.74 -25.21
CA PRO A 8 -6.72 -4.86 -26.05
C PRO A 8 -6.07 -4.45 -27.38
N GLN A 9 -6.54 -3.35 -27.98
CA GLN A 9 -6.01 -2.73 -29.17
C GLN A 9 -4.97 -1.63 -28.91
N GLY A 10 -4.77 -1.26 -27.64
CA GLY A 10 -3.82 -0.25 -27.21
C GLY A 10 -2.38 -0.75 -27.31
N LYS A 11 -1.42 0.12 -27.07
CA LYS A 11 0.03 -0.14 -27.21
C LYS A 11 0.50 -1.34 -26.36
N LEU A 12 -0.06 -1.53 -25.19
CA LEU A 12 0.32 -2.59 -24.24
C LEU A 12 -0.47 -3.89 -24.46
N HIS A 13 -1.46 -3.89 -25.37
CA HIS A 13 -2.28 -5.05 -25.70
C HIS A 13 -2.83 -5.77 -24.47
N TRP A 14 -3.51 -5.03 -23.55
CA TRP A 14 -4.07 -5.59 -22.34
C TRP A 14 -5.33 -6.42 -22.63
N THR A 15 -5.14 -7.71 -22.90
CA THR A 15 -6.22 -8.64 -23.24
C THR A 15 -6.85 -9.25 -22.00
N ALA A 16 -8.07 -9.84 -22.14
CA ALA A 16 -8.74 -10.58 -21.08
C ALA A 16 -7.90 -11.77 -20.55
N GLU A 17 -7.04 -12.36 -21.36
CA GLU A 17 -6.12 -13.42 -20.93
C GLU A 17 -5.03 -12.85 -20.00
N ARG A 18 -4.40 -11.72 -20.37
CA ARG A 18 -3.41 -11.03 -19.53
C ARG A 18 -4.01 -10.53 -18.24
N TYR A 19 -5.24 -10.03 -18.29
CA TYR A 19 -6.01 -9.61 -17.11
C TYR A 19 -6.20 -10.79 -16.13
N ARG A 20 -6.71 -11.94 -16.60
CA ARG A 20 -6.87 -13.12 -15.75
C ARG A 20 -5.55 -13.61 -15.17
N HIS A 21 -4.51 -13.67 -16.00
CA HIS A 21 -3.16 -14.04 -15.56
C HIS A 21 -2.66 -13.09 -14.45
N LYS A 22 -2.87 -11.78 -14.59
CA LYS A 22 -2.50 -10.79 -13.57
C LYS A 22 -3.23 -11.02 -12.25
N LEU A 23 -4.54 -11.29 -12.29
CA LEU A 23 -5.31 -11.61 -11.08
C LEU A 23 -4.75 -12.85 -10.37
N GLU A 24 -4.45 -13.92 -11.12
CA GLU A 24 -3.86 -15.15 -10.57
C GLU A 24 -2.49 -14.90 -9.94
N GLN A 25 -1.63 -14.11 -10.59
CA GLN A 25 -0.32 -13.76 -10.07
C GLN A 25 -0.45 -12.95 -8.77
N LEU A 26 -1.31 -11.92 -8.75
CA LEU A 26 -1.55 -11.12 -7.54
C LEU A 26 -2.14 -11.95 -6.40
N ALA A 27 -3.15 -12.79 -6.66
CA ALA A 27 -3.75 -13.65 -5.64
C ALA A 27 -2.72 -14.59 -5.01
N ARG A 28 -1.81 -15.16 -5.81
CA ARG A 28 -0.69 -15.99 -5.32
C ARG A 28 0.29 -15.17 -4.48
N ALA A 29 0.76 -14.02 -5.00
CA ALA A 29 1.73 -13.17 -4.32
C ALA A 29 1.21 -12.72 -2.94
N ILE A 30 -0.04 -12.24 -2.88
CA ILE A 30 -0.70 -11.83 -1.63
C ILE A 30 -0.79 -12.99 -0.64
N THR A 31 -1.21 -14.18 -1.12
CA THR A 31 -1.36 -15.35 -0.26
C THR A 31 -0.02 -15.88 0.25
N TRP A 32 1.03 -15.84 -0.58
CA TRP A 32 2.38 -16.22 -0.14
C TRP A 32 2.92 -15.26 0.91
N ALA A 33 2.77 -13.95 0.68
CA ALA A 33 3.21 -12.91 1.60
C ALA A 33 2.49 -12.98 2.95
N GLY A 34 1.19 -13.27 2.96
CA GLY A 34 0.37 -13.41 4.16
C GLY A 34 0.42 -14.78 4.84
N HIS A 35 1.17 -15.75 4.28
CA HIS A 35 1.11 -17.16 4.71
C HIS A 35 -0.33 -17.73 4.73
N GLY A 36 -1.15 -17.30 3.80
CA GLY A 36 -2.57 -17.54 3.67
C GLY A 36 -3.31 -16.24 3.32
N PRO A 37 -4.65 -16.24 3.20
CA PRO A 37 -5.41 -15.02 2.94
C PRO A 37 -5.27 -14.01 4.10
N PRO A 38 -4.66 -12.80 3.88
CA PRO A 38 -4.43 -11.83 4.94
C PRO A 38 -5.73 -11.24 5.52
N ALA A 39 -5.65 -10.70 6.74
CA ALA A 39 -6.79 -10.04 7.39
C ALA A 39 -7.19 -8.71 6.71
N VAL A 40 -6.20 -7.94 6.31
CA VAL A 40 -6.36 -6.66 5.60
C VAL A 40 -5.35 -6.60 4.45
N ILE A 41 -5.80 -6.22 3.28
CA ILE A 41 -4.97 -6.06 2.08
C ILE A 41 -5.18 -4.64 1.54
N GLY A 42 -4.10 -3.88 1.42
CA GLY A 42 -4.09 -2.61 0.71
C GLY A 42 -3.62 -2.81 -0.72
N LEU A 43 -4.31 -2.20 -1.66
CA LEU A 43 -4.00 -2.26 -3.09
C LEU A 43 -3.84 -0.85 -3.63
N ALA A 44 -2.79 -0.64 -4.41
CA ALA A 44 -2.58 0.57 -5.20
C ALA A 44 -2.72 0.27 -6.70
N GLU A 45 -2.92 1.32 -7.50
CA GLU A 45 -3.07 1.23 -8.96
C GLU A 45 -4.23 0.32 -9.41
N VAL A 46 -5.33 0.34 -8.68
CA VAL A 46 -6.56 -0.35 -9.08
C VAL A 46 -7.40 0.54 -9.98
N GLU A 47 -7.98 -0.04 -11.03
CA GLU A 47 -8.78 0.72 -11.99
C GLU A 47 -10.18 1.06 -11.46
N ASN A 48 -10.80 0.12 -10.75
CA ASN A 48 -12.17 0.29 -10.21
C ASN A 48 -12.53 -0.84 -9.24
N ALA A 49 -13.69 -0.73 -8.62
CA ALA A 49 -14.21 -1.74 -7.70
C ALA A 49 -14.39 -3.15 -8.32
N ALA A 50 -14.64 -3.25 -9.64
CA ALA A 50 -14.85 -4.54 -10.30
C ALA A 50 -13.55 -5.37 -10.34
N VAL A 51 -12.41 -4.76 -10.68
CA VAL A 51 -11.12 -5.47 -10.71
C VAL A 51 -10.69 -5.95 -9.31
N VAL A 52 -11.03 -5.19 -8.26
CA VAL A 52 -10.74 -5.58 -6.88
C VAL A 52 -11.63 -6.76 -6.44
N LYS A 53 -12.90 -6.74 -6.85
CA LYS A 53 -13.82 -7.88 -6.66
C LYS A 53 -13.33 -9.14 -7.35
N ASP A 54 -12.90 -9.03 -8.60
CA ASP A 54 -12.38 -10.17 -9.37
C ASP A 54 -11.14 -10.75 -8.70
N LEU A 55 -10.22 -9.88 -8.21
CA LEU A 55 -9.06 -10.33 -7.44
C LEU A 55 -9.47 -11.07 -6.16
N ALA A 56 -10.41 -10.52 -5.39
CA ALA A 56 -10.88 -11.12 -4.14
C ALA A 56 -11.49 -12.52 -4.34
N HIS A 57 -12.06 -12.79 -5.53
CA HIS A 57 -12.63 -14.10 -5.88
C HIS A 57 -11.65 -15.03 -6.62
N THR A 58 -10.44 -14.55 -6.94
CA THR A 58 -9.43 -15.36 -7.63
C THR A 58 -8.68 -16.27 -6.65
N GLU A 59 -8.60 -17.57 -6.97
CA GLU A 59 -7.84 -18.52 -6.16
C GLU A 59 -6.32 -18.22 -6.18
N PRO A 60 -5.59 -18.35 -5.05
CA PRO A 60 -6.04 -18.94 -3.78
C PRO A 60 -6.67 -17.95 -2.79
N LEU A 61 -6.77 -16.64 -3.14
CA LEU A 61 -7.30 -15.60 -2.27
C LEU A 61 -8.81 -15.78 -2.04
N GLY A 62 -9.53 -16.26 -3.05
CA GLY A 62 -10.98 -16.52 -3.02
C GLY A 62 -11.45 -17.57 -1.99
N LYS A 63 -10.51 -18.19 -1.25
CA LYS A 63 -10.85 -19.07 -0.10
C LYS A 63 -11.35 -18.29 1.11
N ALA A 64 -11.18 -16.98 1.14
CA ALA A 64 -11.65 -16.10 2.19
C ALA A 64 -12.72 -15.14 1.64
N ASP A 65 -13.63 -14.71 2.51
CA ASP A 65 -14.65 -13.71 2.16
C ASP A 65 -14.17 -12.32 2.59
N TYR A 66 -14.10 -11.40 1.63
CA TYR A 66 -13.61 -10.05 1.85
C TYR A 66 -14.72 -9.01 1.69
N ALA A 67 -14.73 -8.02 2.58
CA ALA A 67 -15.40 -6.75 2.37
C ALA A 67 -14.46 -5.86 1.55
N LEU A 68 -15.00 -5.19 0.53
CA LEU A 68 -14.28 -4.23 -0.29
C LEU A 68 -14.56 -2.81 0.20
N VAL A 69 -13.48 -2.02 0.34
CA VAL A 69 -13.52 -0.57 0.52
C VAL A 69 -12.82 0.08 -0.67
N HIS A 70 -13.52 0.91 -1.41
CA HIS A 70 -13.00 1.59 -2.59
C HIS A 70 -13.82 2.85 -2.88
N PHE A 71 -13.16 3.88 -3.37
CA PHE A 71 -13.73 5.10 -3.89
C PHE A 71 -13.02 5.47 -5.19
N GLU A 72 -13.79 5.91 -6.18
CA GLU A 72 -13.22 6.54 -7.38
C GLU A 72 -12.56 7.87 -6.99
N SER A 73 -11.33 8.07 -7.40
CA SER A 73 -10.56 9.29 -7.14
C SER A 73 -10.45 10.17 -8.39
N PRO A 74 -10.06 11.45 -8.24
CA PRO A 74 -9.92 12.33 -9.38
C PRO A 74 -8.61 12.14 -10.18
N ASP A 75 -7.85 11.07 -9.96
CA ASP A 75 -6.58 10.81 -10.65
C ASP A 75 -6.76 10.81 -12.18
N GLU A 76 -5.84 11.47 -12.89
CA GLU A 76 -5.95 11.65 -14.36
C GLU A 76 -5.84 10.33 -15.14
N ARG A 77 -5.14 9.34 -14.61
CA ARG A 77 -5.03 8.00 -15.19
C ARG A 77 -6.22 7.11 -14.84
N GLY A 78 -7.08 7.54 -13.90
CA GLY A 78 -8.21 6.75 -13.41
C GLY A 78 -7.77 5.55 -12.60
N ILE A 79 -6.73 5.68 -11.79
CA ILE A 79 -6.27 4.65 -10.86
C ILE A 79 -6.54 5.07 -9.41
N ASP A 80 -6.85 4.11 -8.57
CA ASP A 80 -7.29 4.31 -7.20
C ASP A 80 -6.48 3.47 -6.21
N VAL A 81 -6.85 3.58 -4.94
CA VAL A 81 -6.47 2.68 -3.87
C VAL A 81 -7.69 1.91 -3.36
N ALA A 82 -7.48 0.71 -2.85
CA ALA A 82 -8.55 -0.10 -2.27
C ALA A 82 -8.07 -0.88 -1.04
N LEU A 83 -9.03 -1.29 -0.20
CA LEU A 83 -8.83 -2.25 0.87
C LEU A 83 -9.74 -3.46 0.67
N LEU A 84 -9.18 -4.64 0.94
CA LEU A 84 -9.93 -5.87 1.18
C LEU A 84 -9.80 -6.25 2.66
N VAL A 85 -10.93 -6.42 3.34
CA VAL A 85 -10.99 -6.72 4.77
C VAL A 85 -11.69 -8.05 4.97
N ARG A 86 -11.01 -9.03 5.56
CA ARG A 86 -11.57 -10.35 5.81
C ARG A 86 -12.72 -10.29 6.81
N LYS A 87 -13.93 -10.70 6.40
CA LYS A 87 -15.17 -10.53 7.16
C LYS A 87 -15.24 -11.37 8.43
N ASP A 88 -14.51 -12.49 8.47
CA ASP A 88 -14.43 -13.33 9.68
C ASP A 88 -13.49 -12.76 10.75
N LEU A 89 -12.63 -11.79 10.39
CA LEU A 89 -11.65 -11.19 11.31
C LEU A 89 -11.95 -9.73 11.65
N ALA A 90 -12.64 -9.00 10.77
CA ALA A 90 -12.95 -7.59 11.02
C ALA A 90 -14.22 -7.14 10.29
N THR A 91 -14.87 -6.11 10.83
CA THR A 91 -16.02 -5.43 10.22
C THR A 91 -15.65 -3.99 9.91
N VAL A 92 -15.95 -3.52 8.71
CA VAL A 92 -15.83 -2.10 8.33
C VAL A 92 -16.99 -1.34 8.97
N LEU A 93 -16.67 -0.38 9.84
CA LEU A 93 -17.65 0.46 10.54
C LEU A 93 -17.86 1.80 9.87
N ASP A 94 -16.79 2.38 9.31
CA ASP A 94 -16.81 3.67 8.62
C ASP A 94 -15.76 3.69 7.53
N GLN A 95 -15.98 4.49 6.49
CA GLN A 95 -15.05 4.63 5.36
C GLN A 95 -15.26 5.96 4.65
N GLN A 96 -14.18 6.62 4.26
CA GLN A 96 -14.25 7.89 3.54
C GLN A 96 -13.02 8.13 2.67
N PRO A 97 -13.15 8.78 1.51
CA PRO A 97 -12.03 9.35 0.78
C PRO A 97 -11.56 10.63 1.47
N LEU A 98 -10.26 10.82 1.57
CA LEU A 98 -9.64 12.05 2.05
C LEU A 98 -8.95 12.73 0.86
N ALA A 99 -9.54 13.79 0.36
CA ALA A 99 -9.08 14.48 -0.82
C ALA A 99 -7.70 15.11 -0.64
N VAL A 100 -6.82 14.86 -1.62
CA VAL A 100 -5.51 15.49 -1.72
C VAL A 100 -5.58 16.62 -2.73
N ASP A 101 -5.70 17.85 -2.25
CA ASP A 101 -5.76 19.04 -3.09
C ASP A 101 -4.37 19.46 -3.55
N LEU A 102 -4.13 19.36 -4.85
CA LEU A 102 -2.91 19.82 -5.53
C LEU A 102 -3.13 21.05 -6.42
N GLY A 103 -4.26 21.74 -6.23
CA GLY A 103 -4.65 22.89 -7.02
C GLY A 103 -5.14 22.50 -8.41
N ARG A 104 -4.28 22.63 -9.44
CA ARG A 104 -4.64 22.26 -10.83
C ARG A 104 -4.40 20.80 -11.15
N ASP A 105 -3.44 20.17 -10.47
CA ASP A 105 -3.11 18.77 -10.66
C ASP A 105 -4.10 17.89 -9.91
N ARG A 106 -4.30 16.69 -10.42
CA ARG A 106 -5.17 15.69 -9.80
C ARG A 106 -4.39 14.46 -9.40
N THR A 107 -4.79 13.85 -8.29
CA THR A 107 -4.16 12.63 -7.77
C THR A 107 -5.19 11.80 -7.02
N ARG A 108 -4.76 10.61 -6.57
CA ARG A 108 -5.57 9.71 -5.75
C ARG A 108 -5.86 10.32 -4.41
N ASP A 109 -7.06 10.08 -3.92
CA ASP A 109 -7.42 10.35 -2.53
C ASP A 109 -6.75 9.34 -1.60
N VAL A 110 -6.54 9.71 -0.34
CA VAL A 110 -6.20 8.75 0.71
C VAL A 110 -7.48 8.06 1.15
N LEU A 111 -7.50 6.74 1.17
CA LEU A 111 -8.66 5.97 1.63
C LEU A 111 -8.54 5.74 3.13
N TYR A 112 -9.51 6.19 3.89
CA TYR A 112 -9.65 5.90 5.31
C TYR A 112 -10.73 4.85 5.55
N ALA A 113 -10.47 3.91 6.46
CA ALA A 113 -11.45 2.97 6.98
C ALA A 113 -11.30 2.79 8.50
N LEU A 114 -12.42 2.71 9.22
CA LEU A 114 -12.48 2.27 10.61
C LEU A 114 -12.93 0.81 10.64
N LEU A 115 -12.10 -0.04 11.19
CA LEU A 115 -12.36 -1.47 11.36
C LEU A 115 -12.64 -1.79 12.83
N ARG A 116 -13.59 -2.68 13.08
CA ARG A 116 -13.75 -3.37 14.35
C ARG A 116 -13.26 -4.79 14.19
N LEU A 117 -12.21 -5.15 14.92
CA LEU A 117 -11.64 -6.49 14.95
C LEU A 117 -12.53 -7.47 15.74
N ALA A 118 -12.27 -8.77 15.61
CA ALA A 118 -13.06 -9.82 16.25
C ALA A 118 -13.09 -9.72 17.79
N ASP A 119 -12.06 -9.15 18.42
CA ASP A 119 -11.99 -8.89 19.86
C ASP A 119 -12.66 -7.57 20.29
N GLY A 120 -13.26 -6.83 19.35
CA GLY A 120 -13.89 -5.52 19.57
C GLY A 120 -12.94 -4.33 19.44
N THR A 121 -11.64 -4.54 19.25
CA THR A 121 -10.65 -3.46 19.07
C THR A 121 -10.97 -2.66 17.80
N HIS A 122 -10.90 -1.33 17.89
CA HIS A 122 -10.98 -0.43 16.74
C HIS A 122 -9.59 -0.22 16.14
N LEU A 123 -9.50 -0.39 14.82
CA LEU A 123 -8.30 -0.13 14.02
C LEU A 123 -8.63 0.86 12.91
N HIS A 124 -7.96 2.00 12.92
CA HIS A 124 -8.03 3.00 11.85
C HIS A 124 -7.00 2.65 10.79
N VAL A 125 -7.43 2.51 9.53
CA VAL A 125 -6.54 2.19 8.41
C VAL A 125 -6.59 3.33 7.40
N LEU A 126 -5.39 3.82 6.99
CA LEU A 126 -5.24 4.81 5.91
C LEU A 126 -4.43 4.16 4.79
N MET A 127 -5.07 3.92 3.64
CA MET A 127 -4.41 3.39 2.45
C MET A 127 -4.02 4.53 1.51
N ASN A 128 -2.77 4.51 1.06
CA ASN A 128 -2.12 5.61 0.34
C ASN A 128 -1.54 5.14 -0.99
N HIS A 129 -1.57 6.04 -1.99
CA HIS A 129 -0.70 6.00 -3.15
C HIS A 129 -0.38 7.43 -3.56
N TRP A 130 0.76 7.94 -3.13
CA TRP A 130 1.16 9.34 -3.32
C TRP A 130 1.69 9.61 -4.73
N PRO A 131 1.77 10.90 -5.16
CA PRO A 131 2.29 11.26 -6.47
C PRO A 131 3.70 10.73 -6.73
N SER A 132 3.88 10.11 -7.91
CA SER A 132 5.14 9.47 -8.29
C SER A 132 6.27 10.47 -8.52
N ARG A 133 7.51 9.94 -8.58
CA ARG A 133 8.72 10.73 -8.90
C ARG A 133 8.92 10.94 -10.41
N GLY A 134 7.96 10.52 -11.26
CA GLY A 134 8.09 10.51 -12.72
C GLY A 134 8.35 11.88 -13.36
N GLU A 135 7.85 12.97 -12.77
CA GLU A 135 8.14 14.35 -13.19
C GLU A 135 9.50 14.87 -12.68
N GLY A 136 10.23 14.04 -11.95
CA GLY A 136 11.44 14.41 -11.21
C GLY A 136 11.16 14.60 -9.72
N GLU A 137 12.06 14.09 -8.90
CA GLU A 137 11.90 14.05 -7.44
C GLU A 137 11.63 15.41 -6.82
N LYS A 138 12.40 16.46 -7.21
CA LYS A 138 12.25 17.81 -6.68
C LYS A 138 10.93 18.47 -7.08
N ILE A 139 10.42 18.18 -8.28
CA ILE A 139 9.17 18.74 -8.80
C ILE A 139 7.98 18.10 -8.08
N SER A 140 8.02 16.80 -7.87
CA SER A 140 6.94 16.03 -7.27
C SER A 140 6.93 16.04 -5.73
N ALA A 141 8.06 16.38 -5.06
CA ALA A 141 8.16 16.40 -3.60
C ALA A 141 7.09 17.27 -2.90
N PRO A 142 6.74 18.51 -3.39
CA PRO A 142 5.65 19.30 -2.80
C PRO A 142 4.29 18.60 -2.87
N LYS A 143 4.03 17.80 -3.93
CA LYS A 143 2.78 17.05 -4.10
C LYS A 143 2.68 15.95 -3.04
N ARG A 144 3.77 15.21 -2.78
CA ARG A 144 3.83 14.20 -1.72
C ARG A 144 3.75 14.82 -0.33
N MET A 145 4.35 16.00 -0.13
CA MET A 145 4.18 16.75 1.12
C MET A 145 2.72 17.14 1.36
N ALA A 146 1.96 17.54 0.33
CA ALA A 146 0.54 17.83 0.45
C ALA A 146 -0.26 16.58 0.88
N ALA A 147 0.02 15.41 0.28
CA ALA A 147 -0.59 14.14 0.67
C ALA A 147 -0.23 13.77 2.13
N ALA A 148 1.04 13.94 2.54
CA ALA A 148 1.48 13.74 3.92
C ALA A 148 0.68 14.58 4.92
N HIS A 149 0.43 15.85 4.59
CA HIS A 149 -0.37 16.73 5.44
C HIS A 149 -1.84 16.32 5.53
N VAL A 150 -2.43 15.72 4.48
CA VAL A 150 -3.79 15.17 4.54
C VAL A 150 -3.83 14.03 5.56
N VAL A 151 -2.90 13.09 5.45
CA VAL A 151 -2.78 11.96 6.39
C VAL A 151 -2.52 12.46 7.81
N ARG A 152 -1.57 13.41 7.99
CA ARG A 152 -1.23 13.96 9.32
C ARG A 152 -2.44 14.62 9.98
N ARG A 153 -3.22 15.43 9.25
CA ARG A 153 -4.46 16.03 9.80
C ARG A 153 -5.46 14.98 10.29
N LYS A 154 -5.64 13.88 9.53
CA LYS A 154 -6.54 12.79 9.96
C LYS A 154 -5.99 12.09 11.21
N VAL A 155 -4.70 11.82 11.26
CA VAL A 155 -4.04 11.25 12.45
C VAL A 155 -4.22 12.15 13.66
N ASP A 156 -4.01 13.47 13.52
CA ASP A 156 -4.19 14.43 14.62
C ASP A 156 -5.64 14.49 15.12
N GLU A 157 -6.61 14.38 14.20
CA GLU A 157 -8.03 14.27 14.54
C GLU A 157 -8.29 13.03 15.40
N LEU A 158 -7.80 11.88 14.97
CA LEU A 158 -7.98 10.60 15.66
C LEU A 158 -7.31 10.61 17.03
N LEU A 159 -6.07 11.08 17.13
CA LEU A 159 -5.33 11.13 18.39
C LEU A 159 -5.86 12.17 19.39
N ARG A 160 -6.52 13.24 18.92
CA ARG A 160 -7.24 14.16 19.82
C ARG A 160 -8.48 13.51 20.43
N ASN A 161 -9.15 12.61 19.72
CA ASN A 161 -10.32 11.91 20.20
C ASN A 161 -9.93 10.74 21.12
N ASP A 162 -8.83 10.05 20.80
CA ASP A 162 -8.26 8.97 21.60
C ASP A 162 -6.73 8.98 21.45
N ALA A 163 -6.01 9.40 22.49
CA ALA A 163 -4.55 9.45 22.50
C ALA A 163 -3.89 8.07 22.28
N HIS A 164 -4.62 6.99 22.48
CA HIS A 164 -4.19 5.61 22.24
C HIS A 164 -4.82 4.97 21.00
N ALA A 165 -5.41 5.78 20.12
CA ALA A 165 -6.00 5.30 18.87
C ALA A 165 -5.00 4.41 18.11
N LYS A 166 -5.49 3.24 17.67
CA LYS A 166 -4.72 2.28 16.88
C LYS A 166 -4.84 2.64 15.42
N ILE A 167 -3.77 3.17 14.85
CA ILE A 167 -3.74 3.70 13.48
C ILE A 167 -2.68 2.96 12.69
N LEU A 168 -3.07 2.41 11.54
CA LEU A 168 -2.21 1.82 10.52
C LEU A 168 -2.29 2.68 9.26
N ILE A 169 -1.15 3.18 8.80
CA ILE A 169 -1.00 3.95 7.57
C ILE A 169 -0.11 3.13 6.66
N MET A 170 -0.60 2.76 5.48
CA MET A 170 0.14 1.89 4.57
C MET A 170 -0.06 2.28 3.11
N GLY A 171 0.80 1.79 2.23
CA GLY A 171 0.70 1.96 0.79
C GLY A 171 2.02 2.37 0.14
N ASP A 172 1.94 2.79 -1.13
CA ASP A 172 3.04 3.37 -1.89
C ASP A 172 3.08 4.89 -1.66
N PHE A 173 4.12 5.33 -0.98
CA PHE A 173 4.34 6.75 -0.67
C PHE A 173 5.21 7.45 -1.72
N ASN A 174 5.79 6.67 -2.65
CA ASN A 174 6.76 7.20 -3.62
C ASN A 174 7.90 8.01 -2.97
N ASP A 175 8.07 7.88 -1.66
CA ASP A 175 9.13 8.45 -0.83
C ASP A 175 9.62 7.41 0.17
N SER A 176 10.92 7.46 0.46
CA SER A 176 11.57 6.60 1.44
C SER A 176 11.38 7.14 2.87
N PRO A 177 11.63 6.34 3.91
CA PRO A 177 11.50 6.79 5.31
C PRO A 177 12.34 8.03 5.65
N ALA A 178 13.41 8.31 4.87
CA ALA A 178 14.28 9.46 5.09
C ALA A 178 13.75 10.76 4.47
N ASP A 179 12.77 10.68 3.58
CA ASP A 179 12.27 11.83 2.84
C ASP A 179 11.45 12.80 3.71
N ALA A 180 11.43 14.07 3.29
CA ALA A 180 10.81 15.15 4.05
C ALA A 180 9.29 14.97 4.24
N SER A 181 8.60 14.35 3.30
CA SER A 181 7.17 14.06 3.40
C SER A 181 6.85 13.10 4.55
N ILE A 182 7.71 12.08 4.76
CA ILE A 182 7.58 11.13 5.87
C ILE A 182 8.04 11.76 7.18
N ARG A 183 9.25 12.33 7.21
CA ARG A 183 9.86 12.82 8.46
C ARG A 183 9.23 14.12 8.96
N ASN A 184 8.96 15.07 8.08
CA ASN A 184 8.48 16.40 8.44
C ASN A 184 6.98 16.58 8.20
N GLY A 185 6.46 16.05 7.08
CA GLY A 185 5.05 16.15 6.73
C GLY A 185 4.19 15.23 7.59
N LEU A 186 4.49 13.94 7.61
CA LEU A 186 3.77 12.95 8.40
C LEU A 186 4.26 12.88 9.85
N GLN A 187 5.50 13.30 10.11
CA GLN A 187 6.18 13.26 11.41
C GLN A 187 6.31 11.83 11.97
N ALA A 188 6.62 10.88 11.09
CA ALA A 188 6.92 9.51 11.47
C ALA A 188 8.39 9.36 11.87
N ALA A 189 8.65 8.67 12.98
CA ALA A 189 10.00 8.36 13.46
C ALA A 189 10.40 6.94 13.06
N CYS A 190 11.70 6.69 12.97
CA CYS A 190 12.29 5.36 12.79
C CYS A 190 12.60 4.63 14.13
N ASP A 191 12.29 5.22 15.26
CA ASP A 191 12.50 4.66 16.60
C ASP A 191 11.21 4.73 17.41
N ALA A 192 10.71 3.59 17.86
CA ALA A 192 9.51 3.49 18.69
C ALA A 192 9.65 4.19 20.05
N ARG A 193 10.91 4.42 20.52
CA ARG A 193 11.21 5.15 21.76
C ARG A 193 11.22 6.66 21.57
N ALA A 194 11.23 7.15 20.33
CA ALA A 194 11.15 8.58 20.05
C ALA A 194 9.85 9.18 20.60
N ASP A 195 9.86 10.45 20.91
CA ASP A 195 8.64 11.19 21.32
C ASP A 195 7.75 11.59 20.13
N ALA A 196 7.62 10.67 19.17
CA ALA A 196 6.78 10.82 18.00
C ALA A 196 5.50 10.00 18.17
N SER A 197 4.38 10.51 17.68
CA SER A 197 3.09 9.80 17.72
C SER A 197 2.99 8.66 16.71
N LEU A 198 3.83 8.68 15.68
CA LEU A 198 3.88 7.70 14.60
C LEU A 198 5.28 7.10 14.48
N VAL A 199 5.31 5.81 14.16
CA VAL A 199 6.54 5.05 13.92
C VAL A 199 6.46 4.35 12.58
N ASP A 200 7.48 4.56 11.75
CA ASP A 200 7.61 3.88 10.47
C ASP A 200 8.36 2.55 10.65
N LEU A 201 7.65 1.46 10.41
CA LEU A 201 8.19 0.11 10.56
C LEU A 201 9.17 -0.25 9.44
N MET A 202 9.11 0.46 8.29
CA MET A 202 9.94 0.15 7.13
C MET A 202 11.35 0.74 7.24
N CYS A 203 11.64 1.57 8.24
CA CYS A 203 12.99 2.00 8.56
C CYS A 203 13.58 1.31 9.80
N MET A 204 12.83 0.41 10.44
CA MET A 204 13.27 -0.33 11.63
C MET A 204 13.85 -1.70 11.24
N ASP A 205 15.09 -1.97 11.61
CA ASP A 205 15.73 -3.29 11.49
C ASP A 205 15.63 -3.94 10.09
N GLN A 206 15.63 -3.13 9.02
CA GLN A 206 15.59 -3.65 7.67
C GLN A 206 16.96 -4.15 7.23
N PRO A 207 17.04 -5.30 6.51
CA PRO A 207 18.31 -5.78 5.97
C PRO A 207 18.92 -4.76 5.00
N ALA A 208 20.25 -4.58 5.07
CA ALA A 208 20.94 -3.74 4.10
C ALA A 208 20.76 -4.26 2.66
N GLY A 209 20.48 -3.36 1.72
CA GLY A 209 20.24 -3.71 0.32
C GLY A 209 18.89 -4.39 0.09
N SER A 210 17.91 -4.19 0.99
CA SER A 210 16.53 -4.60 0.80
C SER A 210 15.61 -3.40 0.55
N GLY A 211 14.46 -3.63 -0.02
CA GLY A 211 13.46 -2.62 -0.34
C GLY A 211 12.21 -3.25 -0.93
N SER A 212 11.18 -2.46 -1.14
CA SER A 212 9.98 -2.89 -1.88
C SER A 212 10.10 -2.61 -3.38
N TYR A 213 10.91 -1.65 -3.77
CA TYR A 213 11.14 -1.20 -5.13
C TYR A 213 12.63 -1.25 -5.50
N GLN A 214 12.95 -1.56 -6.77
CA GLN A 214 14.34 -1.59 -7.25
C GLN A 214 14.49 -0.77 -8.52
N TYR A 215 15.44 0.15 -8.53
CA TYR A 215 15.82 0.93 -9.70
C TYR A 215 17.33 0.96 -9.90
N GLY A 216 17.77 0.61 -11.11
CA GLY A 216 19.20 0.66 -11.47
C GLY A 216 20.13 -0.27 -10.66
N GLY A 217 19.60 -1.22 -9.91
CA GLY A 217 20.36 -2.10 -9.00
C GLY A 217 20.22 -1.72 -7.51
N GLU A 218 19.71 -0.53 -7.23
CA GLU A 218 19.51 -0.04 -5.88
C GLU A 218 18.08 -0.33 -5.41
N TRP A 219 17.96 -0.87 -4.19
CA TRP A 219 16.68 -1.12 -3.54
C TRP A 219 16.29 0.07 -2.64
N ASP A 220 15.02 0.42 -2.65
CA ASP A 220 14.44 1.46 -1.80
C ASP A 220 13.10 0.99 -1.22
N TYR A 221 12.74 1.52 -0.05
CA TYR A 221 11.42 1.35 0.55
C TYR A 221 10.55 2.54 0.16
N LEU A 222 9.83 2.45 -0.97
CA LEU A 222 8.82 3.43 -1.37
C LEU A 222 7.44 3.12 -0.78
N ASP A 223 7.23 1.85 -0.44
CA ASP A 223 6.05 1.37 0.25
C ASP A 223 6.30 1.41 1.75
N GLN A 224 5.39 2.05 2.50
CA GLN A 224 5.54 2.25 3.93
C GLN A 224 4.44 1.55 4.72
N MET A 225 4.76 1.19 5.95
CA MET A 225 3.84 0.73 6.96
C MET A 225 4.13 1.47 8.26
N ILE A 226 3.33 2.50 8.52
CA ILE A 226 3.51 3.44 9.62
C ILE A 226 2.38 3.24 10.61
N ILE A 227 2.70 3.22 11.89
CA ILE A 227 1.72 2.95 12.94
C ILE A 227 1.75 4.00 14.05
N SER A 228 0.60 4.18 14.72
CA SER A 228 0.56 4.95 15.95
C SER A 228 1.15 4.18 17.14
N LYS A 229 1.61 4.90 18.17
CA LYS A 229 2.05 4.28 19.43
C LYS A 229 1.00 3.38 20.07
N GLY A 230 -0.29 3.65 19.88
CA GLY A 230 -1.37 2.80 20.36
C GLY A 230 -1.33 1.35 19.85
N LEU A 231 -0.59 1.07 18.76
CA LEU A 231 -0.35 -0.30 18.26
C LEU A 231 0.88 -0.98 18.89
N PHE A 232 1.74 -0.25 19.60
CA PHE A 232 2.82 -0.84 20.41
C PHE A 232 2.40 -1.08 21.84
N GLU A 233 1.54 -0.21 22.38
CA GLU A 233 1.22 -0.09 23.78
C GLU A 233 -0.25 -0.47 24.05
N GLY A 234 -0.50 -1.14 25.14
CA GLY A 234 -1.84 -1.42 25.61
C GLY A 234 -2.45 -2.77 25.18
N PRO A 235 -3.69 -3.03 25.58
CA PRO A 235 -4.41 -4.28 25.29
C PRO A 235 -4.89 -4.33 23.82
N GLY A 236 -5.31 -5.51 23.40
CA GLY A 236 -5.88 -5.78 22.09
C GLY A 236 -4.80 -6.14 21.07
N ILE A 237 -4.75 -5.45 19.93
CA ILE A 237 -3.82 -5.74 18.86
C ILE A 237 -2.45 -5.08 19.08
N THR A 238 -1.39 -5.82 18.82
CA THR A 238 -0.01 -5.32 18.76
C THR A 238 0.63 -5.72 17.45
N VAL A 239 1.57 -4.89 16.98
CA VAL A 239 2.31 -5.16 15.75
C VAL A 239 3.63 -5.86 16.06
N GLY A 240 4.00 -6.81 15.19
CA GLY A 240 5.36 -7.35 15.10
C GLY A 240 6.20 -6.59 14.08
N LYS A 241 7.16 -7.31 13.46
CA LYS A 241 8.01 -6.75 12.39
C LYS A 241 7.21 -6.55 11.12
N ALA A 242 7.55 -5.48 10.37
CA ALA A 242 7.16 -5.30 8.99
C ALA A 242 8.38 -5.46 8.08
N SER A 243 8.18 -5.93 6.86
CA SER A 243 9.23 -6.08 5.85
C SER A 243 8.66 -6.16 4.45
N ALA A 244 9.48 -5.90 3.44
CA ALA A 244 9.17 -6.32 2.08
C ALA A 244 9.31 -7.85 1.97
N PHE A 245 8.38 -8.49 1.27
CA PHE A 245 8.37 -9.95 1.09
C PHE A 245 9.27 -10.34 -0.07
N HIS A 246 10.56 -10.53 0.21
CA HIS A 246 11.59 -10.95 -0.73
C HIS A 246 11.57 -12.46 -0.96
N ASP A 247 10.56 -12.96 -1.69
CA ASP A 247 10.47 -14.35 -2.09
C ASP A 247 11.10 -14.54 -3.49
N PRO A 248 11.98 -15.54 -3.70
CA PRO A 248 12.58 -15.81 -5.02
C PRO A 248 11.56 -15.99 -6.15
N ARG A 249 10.34 -16.41 -5.86
CA ARG A 249 9.25 -16.56 -6.84
C ARG A 249 8.74 -15.23 -7.39
N LEU A 250 8.95 -14.13 -6.67
CA LEU A 250 8.56 -12.76 -7.06
C LEU A 250 9.69 -11.99 -7.72
N LEU A 251 10.85 -12.61 -7.89
CA LEU A 251 12.06 -11.94 -8.36
C LEU A 251 12.47 -12.42 -9.76
N PHE A 252 12.87 -11.48 -10.59
CA PHE A 252 13.56 -11.71 -11.85
C PHE A 252 15.06 -11.37 -11.65
N ASN A 253 15.96 -12.27 -12.05
CA ASN A 253 17.40 -12.01 -12.01
C ASN A 253 17.84 -11.25 -13.24
N HIS A 254 17.95 -9.92 -13.11
CA HIS A 254 18.43 -9.08 -14.20
C HIS A 254 19.95 -9.25 -14.39
N PRO A 255 20.46 -9.52 -15.63
CA PRO A 255 21.88 -9.83 -15.86
C PRO A 255 22.86 -8.75 -15.38
N LYS A 256 22.45 -7.49 -15.39
CA LYS A 256 23.29 -6.35 -15.00
C LYS A 256 23.03 -5.87 -13.57
N TYR A 257 21.77 -5.93 -13.12
CA TYR A 257 21.35 -5.29 -11.86
C TYR A 257 21.01 -6.27 -10.75
N GLY A 258 21.14 -7.58 -11.02
CA GLY A 258 20.81 -8.62 -10.03
C GLY A 258 19.29 -8.80 -9.83
N PRO A 259 18.88 -9.33 -8.67
CA PRO A 259 17.47 -9.57 -8.39
C PRO A 259 16.67 -8.27 -8.40
N SER A 260 15.52 -8.27 -9.05
CA SER A 260 14.55 -7.18 -9.08
C SER A 260 13.14 -7.75 -9.04
N PRO A 261 12.09 -6.99 -8.69
CA PRO A 261 10.71 -7.48 -8.81
C PRO A 261 10.42 -7.97 -10.22
N ASP A 262 9.71 -9.10 -10.34
CA ASP A 262 9.29 -9.66 -11.63
C ASP A 262 8.07 -8.90 -12.13
N LYS A 263 8.32 -7.93 -13.02
CA LYS A 263 7.35 -6.95 -13.51
C LYS A 263 6.36 -7.53 -14.52
N THR A 264 5.14 -7.02 -14.54
CA THR A 264 4.16 -7.33 -15.58
C THR A 264 4.61 -6.87 -16.96
N TYR A 265 5.26 -5.68 -17.01
CA TYR A 265 5.86 -5.12 -18.24
C TYR A 265 7.30 -4.65 -17.98
N SER A 266 8.12 -4.72 -19.01
CA SER A 266 9.46 -4.13 -19.02
C SER A 266 9.70 -3.47 -20.39
N GLY A 267 9.88 -2.12 -20.38
CA GLY A 267 10.06 -1.35 -21.61
C GLY A 267 8.93 -1.51 -22.63
N GLY A 268 7.68 -1.61 -22.19
CA GLY A 268 6.50 -1.84 -23.03
C GLY A 268 6.29 -3.31 -23.46
N HIS A 269 7.21 -4.21 -23.13
CA HIS A 269 7.07 -5.64 -23.43
C HIS A 269 6.40 -6.38 -22.28
N TYR A 270 5.32 -7.11 -22.58
CA TYR A 270 4.65 -7.97 -21.61
C TYR A 270 5.56 -9.12 -21.16
N LYS A 271 5.73 -9.27 -19.85
CA LYS A 271 6.52 -10.32 -19.19
C LYS A 271 5.63 -11.31 -18.43
N GLY A 272 4.46 -10.86 -17.99
CA GLY A 272 3.52 -11.67 -17.22
C GLY A 272 3.94 -11.90 -15.77
N GLY A 273 4.87 -11.10 -15.25
CA GLY A 273 5.27 -11.14 -13.84
C GLY A 273 4.23 -10.49 -12.91
N PHE A 274 4.59 -10.36 -11.65
CA PHE A 274 3.68 -10.00 -10.56
C PHE A 274 3.46 -8.49 -10.44
N SER A 275 4.50 -7.72 -10.17
CA SER A 275 4.47 -6.27 -9.96
C SER A 275 5.89 -5.72 -10.05
N ASP A 276 6.05 -4.42 -10.19
CA ASP A 276 7.33 -3.72 -10.07
C ASP A 276 7.66 -3.31 -8.64
N HIS A 277 6.74 -3.53 -7.71
CA HIS A 277 6.98 -3.48 -6.28
C HIS A 277 6.80 -4.86 -5.64
N LEU A 278 7.54 -5.15 -4.58
CA LEU A 278 7.31 -6.31 -3.72
C LEU A 278 6.24 -5.98 -2.67
N PRO A 279 5.39 -6.94 -2.28
CA PRO A 279 4.46 -6.73 -1.18
C PRO A 279 5.21 -6.38 0.11
N ILE A 280 4.71 -5.40 0.87
CA ILE A 280 5.11 -5.19 2.25
C ILE A 280 4.12 -5.88 3.18
N VAL A 281 4.60 -6.48 4.24
CA VAL A 281 3.79 -7.26 5.18
C VAL A 281 4.13 -6.92 6.62
N ALA A 282 3.13 -6.92 7.49
CA ALA A 282 3.32 -6.92 8.93
C ALA A 282 2.40 -7.96 9.57
N MET A 283 2.89 -8.59 10.62
CA MET A 283 2.12 -9.52 11.44
C MET A 283 1.60 -8.78 12.67
N PHE A 284 0.30 -8.90 12.90
CA PHE A 284 -0.37 -8.36 14.07
C PHE A 284 -0.81 -9.51 14.97
N GLN A 285 -0.72 -9.30 16.28
CA GLN A 285 -1.15 -10.27 17.29
C GLN A 285 -2.28 -9.68 18.11
N LEU A 286 -3.40 -10.40 18.20
CA LEU A 286 -4.46 -10.11 19.16
C LEU A 286 -4.01 -10.64 20.55
N ARG A 287 -4.18 -9.83 21.59
CA ARG A 287 -3.84 -10.17 22.98
C ARG A 287 -5.08 -10.30 23.85
#